data_c5e72aaae29bd47da521dcfaa7715521
#
_entry.id   c5e72aaae29bd47da521dcfaa7715521
#
_cell.length_a   1.000
_cell.length_b   1.000
_cell.length_c   1.000
_cell.angle_alpha   90.00
_cell.angle_beta   90.00
_cell.angle_gamma   90.00
#
_symmetry.space_group_name_H-M   'P 1'
#
loop_
_entity.id
_entity.type
_entity.pdbx_description
1 polymer ?
#
loop_
_entity_poly.entity_id
_entity_poly.type
_entity_poly.pdbx_seq_one_letter_code
_entity_poly.pdbx_strand_id
1 'polypeptide(L)'
;MTNQKPVPGTGGDHYIPYEKRAGETSVVYFTRDLSAEGLAKIFARVNSGLTGKVGIKLHTGEPQGPNIIPRPWVESLIQRELPGASIVETNTYYEGGRYTTEEHRKTLEINGWTFCPVDIMDEDGTVM
;
A
#
# COMPACT_ATOMS: atom_id res chain seq x y z
N MET A 1 21.24 -8.70 30.08
CA MET A 1 21.57 -7.58 29.15
C MET A 1 22.10 -8.22 27.88
N THR A 2 21.25 -8.38 26.87
CA THR A 2 21.63 -8.96 25.57
C THR A 2 22.20 -7.85 24.70
N ASN A 3 23.51 -7.90 24.51
CA ASN A 3 24.25 -7.02 23.62
C ASN A 3 23.91 -7.40 22.15
N GLN A 4 22.86 -6.83 21.58
CA GLN A 4 22.61 -6.94 20.16
C GLN A 4 23.59 -6.02 19.42
N LYS A 5 24.49 -6.63 18.63
CA LYS A 5 25.34 -5.89 17.71
C LYS A 5 24.48 -5.18 16.64
N PRO A 6 24.83 -3.95 16.25
CA PRO A 6 24.13 -3.25 15.16
C PRO A 6 24.18 -4.09 13.88
N VAL A 7 23.07 -4.12 13.15
CA VAL A 7 22.98 -4.78 11.85
C VAL A 7 23.75 -3.91 10.84
N PRO A 8 24.78 -4.42 10.15
CA PRO A 8 25.52 -3.66 9.16
C PRO A 8 24.61 -3.32 7.96
N GLY A 9 24.56 -2.05 7.57
CA GLY A 9 23.86 -1.60 6.37
C GLY A 9 22.63 -0.72 6.57
N THR A 10 22.19 -0.51 7.81
CA THR A 10 21.19 0.53 8.08
C THR A 10 21.92 1.85 8.22
N GLY A 11 21.75 2.71 7.22
CA GLY A 11 22.46 3.98 7.14
C GLY A 11 22.26 4.86 8.35
N GLY A 12 23.38 5.36 8.86
CA GLY A 12 23.51 6.54 9.68
C GLY A 12 22.97 6.49 11.10
N ASP A 13 23.43 7.42 11.85
CA ASP A 13 23.26 7.67 13.29
C ASP A 13 21.82 7.89 13.80
N HIS A 14 20.80 7.48 13.03
CA HIS A 14 19.39 7.71 13.35
C HIS A 14 18.59 6.46 13.72
N TYR A 15 19.26 5.30 13.88
CA TYR A 15 18.55 4.13 14.40
C TYR A 15 18.24 4.32 15.88
N ILE A 16 17.00 4.63 16.19
CA ILE A 16 16.48 4.63 17.56
C ILE A 16 16.00 3.21 17.86
N PRO A 17 16.65 2.48 18.77
CA PRO A 17 16.19 1.15 19.14
C PRO A 17 14.75 1.21 19.65
N TYR A 18 13.92 0.27 19.21
CA TYR A 18 12.57 0.14 19.75
C TYR A 18 12.66 -0.27 21.22
N GLU A 19 12.29 0.63 22.10
CA GLU A 19 12.09 0.35 23.51
C GLU A 19 10.60 0.05 23.75
N LYS A 20 10.31 -1.18 24.11
CA LYS A 20 8.96 -1.57 24.52
C LYS A 20 8.63 -0.86 25.82
N ARG A 21 7.74 0.14 25.77
CA ARG A 21 7.22 0.78 26.96
C ARG A 21 6.16 -0.09 27.60
N ALA A 22 6.26 -0.31 28.91
CA ALA A 22 5.26 -1.06 29.64
C ALA A 22 3.90 -0.36 29.56
N GLY A 23 2.88 -1.07 29.09
CA GLY A 23 1.50 -0.57 29.01
C GLY A 23 1.10 0.04 27.66
N GLU A 24 2.04 0.31 26.74
CA GLU A 24 1.72 0.81 25.38
C GLU A 24 1.79 -0.33 24.36
N THR A 25 0.65 -0.82 23.92
CA THR A 25 0.56 -1.79 22.84
C THR A 25 -0.39 -1.26 21.76
N SER A 26 0.06 -1.33 20.50
CA SER A 26 -0.83 -1.04 19.37
C SER A 26 -1.88 -2.14 19.23
N VAL A 27 -3.10 -1.74 18.93
CA VAL A 27 -4.18 -2.69 18.61
C VAL A 27 -3.98 -3.18 17.19
N VAL A 28 -3.97 -4.50 17.01
CA VAL A 28 -3.93 -5.15 15.69
C VAL A 28 -5.25 -5.87 15.46
N TYR A 29 -5.89 -5.58 14.33
CA TYR A 29 -7.10 -6.26 13.90
C TYR A 29 -6.74 -7.35 12.90
N PHE A 30 -7.29 -8.54 13.08
CA PHE A 30 -7.04 -9.69 12.23
C PHE A 30 -8.36 -10.34 11.80
N THR A 31 -8.43 -10.80 10.56
CA THR A 31 -9.54 -11.62 10.05
C THR A 31 -9.02 -12.84 9.31
N ARG A 32 -9.80 -13.93 9.35
CA ARG A 32 -9.62 -15.10 8.47
C ARG A 32 -10.60 -15.07 7.30
N ASP A 33 -11.47 -14.08 7.24
CA ASP A 33 -12.40 -13.87 6.15
C ASP A 33 -11.66 -13.21 4.98
N LEU A 34 -11.17 -14.02 4.05
CA LEU A 34 -10.46 -13.59 2.83
C LEU A 34 -11.47 -13.26 1.73
N SER A 35 -12.22 -12.19 1.94
CA SER A 35 -13.25 -11.70 1.03
C SER A 35 -13.32 -10.17 1.03
N ALA A 36 -14.10 -9.59 0.12
CA ALA A 36 -14.36 -8.16 0.09
C ALA A 36 -15.03 -7.68 1.40
N GLU A 37 -15.92 -8.49 1.97
CA GLU A 37 -16.54 -8.23 3.27
C GLU A 37 -15.55 -8.25 4.42
N GLY A 38 -14.63 -9.23 4.41
CA GLY A 38 -13.57 -9.32 5.39
C GLY A 38 -12.66 -8.10 5.36
N LEU A 39 -12.29 -7.62 4.16
CA LEU A 39 -11.53 -6.39 3.97
C LEU A 39 -12.30 -5.18 4.50
N ALA A 40 -13.58 -5.03 4.15
CA ALA A 40 -14.41 -3.93 4.63
C ALA A 40 -14.56 -3.92 6.16
N LYS A 41 -14.73 -5.08 6.79
CA LYS A 41 -14.81 -5.22 8.26
C LYS A 41 -13.53 -4.75 8.95
N ILE A 42 -12.36 -5.10 8.40
CA ILE A 42 -11.07 -4.62 8.95
C ILE A 42 -10.91 -3.13 8.72
N PHE A 43 -11.20 -2.66 7.52
CA PHE A 43 -11.16 -1.24 7.19
C PHE A 43 -12.01 -0.41 8.15
N ALA A 44 -13.23 -0.84 8.44
CA ALA A 44 -14.13 -0.17 9.39
C ALA A 44 -13.56 -0.03 10.83
N ARG A 45 -12.50 -0.77 11.17
CA ARG A 45 -11.82 -0.67 12.47
C ARG A 45 -10.70 0.37 12.48
N VAL A 46 -10.20 0.77 11.32
CA VAL A 46 -9.02 1.63 11.19
C VAL A 46 -9.28 2.93 10.41
N ASN A 47 -10.47 3.10 9.85
CA ASN A 47 -10.81 4.24 8.98
C ASN A 47 -11.19 5.53 9.73
N SER A 48 -11.10 5.54 11.05
CA SER A 48 -11.44 6.73 11.84
C SER A 48 -10.55 7.92 11.48
N GLY A 49 -11.16 9.06 11.18
CA GLY A 49 -10.43 10.29 10.85
C GLY A 49 -10.04 10.45 9.39
N LEU A 50 -10.42 9.54 8.50
CA LEU A 50 -10.24 9.73 7.06
C LEU A 50 -11.19 10.84 6.57
N THR A 51 -10.62 11.89 5.97
CA THR A 51 -11.35 13.02 5.39
C THR A 51 -10.67 13.53 4.13
N GLY A 52 -11.42 14.21 3.26
CA GLY A 52 -10.89 14.80 2.04
C GLY A 52 -10.55 13.77 0.95
N LYS A 53 -9.52 14.02 0.17
CA LYS A 53 -9.05 13.10 -0.87
C LYS A 53 -8.37 11.90 -0.22
N VAL A 54 -8.76 10.69 -0.64
CA VAL A 54 -8.19 9.45 -0.12
C VAL A 54 -7.37 8.76 -1.21
N GLY A 55 -6.09 8.54 -0.92
CA GLY A 55 -5.21 7.71 -1.73
C GLY A 55 -5.04 6.34 -1.09
N ILE A 56 -5.20 5.30 -1.87
CA ILE A 56 -5.02 3.91 -1.45
C ILE A 56 -3.69 3.42 -2.00
N LYS A 57 -2.68 3.29 -1.13
CA LYS A 57 -1.42 2.67 -1.51
C LYS A 57 -1.56 1.15 -1.46
N LEU A 58 -1.28 0.51 -2.55
CA LEU A 58 -1.24 -0.95 -2.64
C LEU A 58 -0.19 -1.38 -3.68
N HIS A 59 0.20 -2.65 -3.63
CA HIS A 59 1.04 -3.24 -4.66
C HIS A 59 0.21 -3.60 -5.89
N THR A 60 0.37 -2.87 -6.98
CA THR A 60 -0.36 -3.09 -8.23
C THR A 60 0.17 -4.27 -9.05
N GLY A 61 1.36 -4.76 -8.73
CA GLY A 61 1.98 -5.95 -9.31
C GLY A 61 2.73 -5.71 -10.60
N GLU A 62 3.62 -6.65 -10.91
CA GLU A 62 4.23 -6.76 -12.23
C GLU A 62 3.21 -7.28 -13.26
N PRO A 63 3.43 -7.13 -14.58
CA PRO A 63 2.51 -7.61 -15.60
C PRO A 63 2.15 -9.09 -15.40
N GLN A 64 0.86 -9.39 -15.21
CA GLN A 64 0.38 -10.74 -14.92
C GLN A 64 1.02 -11.39 -13.68
N GLY A 65 1.65 -10.60 -12.84
CA GLY A 65 2.37 -11.09 -11.67
C GLY A 65 1.45 -11.71 -10.62
N PRO A 66 1.95 -12.69 -9.87
CA PRO A 66 1.27 -13.23 -8.70
C PRO A 66 1.32 -12.24 -7.53
N ASN A 67 0.66 -12.60 -6.43
CA ASN A 67 0.79 -11.92 -5.14
C ASN A 67 0.21 -10.51 -5.08
N ILE A 68 -0.75 -10.18 -5.95
CA ILE A 68 -1.55 -8.96 -5.83
C ILE A 68 -2.82 -9.25 -5.04
N ILE A 69 -3.29 -8.24 -4.31
CA ILE A 69 -4.60 -8.32 -3.66
C ILE A 69 -5.69 -8.50 -4.72
N PRO A 70 -6.69 -9.37 -4.51
CA PRO A 70 -7.77 -9.55 -5.49
C PRO A 70 -8.46 -8.22 -5.79
N ARG A 71 -8.43 -7.81 -7.06
CA ARG A 71 -9.02 -6.54 -7.53
C ARG A 71 -10.47 -6.33 -7.11
N PRO A 72 -11.36 -7.34 -7.18
CA PRO A 72 -12.75 -7.16 -6.77
C PRO A 72 -12.91 -6.75 -5.30
N TRP A 73 -11.94 -7.06 -4.44
CA TRP A 73 -11.99 -6.65 -3.04
C TRP A 73 -11.72 -5.15 -2.90
N VAL A 74 -10.71 -4.66 -3.63
CA VAL A 74 -10.36 -3.23 -3.64
C VAL A 74 -11.45 -2.40 -4.32
N GLU A 75 -11.96 -2.90 -5.45
CA GLU A 75 -13.06 -2.25 -6.17
C GLU A 75 -14.30 -2.12 -5.27
N SER A 76 -14.70 -3.21 -4.61
CA SER A 76 -15.82 -3.20 -3.66
C SER A 76 -15.59 -2.23 -2.49
N LEU A 77 -14.36 -2.19 -1.95
CA LEU A 77 -14.02 -1.27 -0.87
C LEU A 77 -14.16 0.20 -1.33
N ILE A 78 -13.63 0.53 -2.51
CA ILE A 78 -13.72 1.88 -3.06
C ILE A 78 -15.18 2.26 -3.30
N GLN A 79 -15.95 1.41 -3.98
CA GLN A 79 -17.33 1.72 -4.32
C GLN A 79 -18.23 1.92 -3.08
N ARG A 80 -17.99 1.17 -2.03
CA ARG A 80 -18.86 1.14 -0.84
C ARG A 80 -18.43 2.08 0.27
N GLU A 81 -17.14 2.14 0.53
CA GLU A 81 -16.60 2.82 1.73
C GLU A 81 -15.81 4.09 1.39
N LEU A 82 -15.25 4.18 0.17
CA LEU A 82 -14.34 5.26 -0.23
C LEU A 82 -14.67 5.81 -1.63
N PRO A 83 -15.93 6.21 -1.89
CA PRO A 83 -16.30 6.72 -3.21
C PRO A 83 -15.44 7.94 -3.59
N GLY A 84 -14.81 7.88 -4.77
CA GLY A 84 -13.88 8.91 -5.25
C GLY A 84 -12.42 8.75 -4.80
N ALA A 85 -12.07 7.69 -4.11
CA ALA A 85 -10.67 7.39 -3.82
C ALA A 85 -9.91 7.03 -5.10
N SER A 86 -8.60 7.30 -5.08
CA SER A 86 -7.64 6.91 -6.12
C SER A 86 -6.68 5.86 -5.57
N ILE A 87 -6.19 4.99 -6.43
CA ILE A 87 -4.98 4.21 -6.12
C ILE A 87 -3.79 5.14 -6.30
N VAL A 88 -2.81 5.07 -5.39
CA VAL A 88 -1.57 5.81 -5.47
C VAL A 88 -0.39 4.85 -5.51
N GLU A 89 0.52 5.07 -6.46
CA GLU A 89 1.73 4.28 -6.69
C GLU A 89 2.90 5.17 -7.08
N THR A 90 4.08 4.58 -7.17
CA THR A 90 5.26 5.17 -7.79
C THR A 90 5.84 4.19 -8.79
N ASN A 91 6.62 4.69 -9.74
CA ASN A 91 7.45 3.84 -10.57
C ASN A 91 8.45 3.06 -9.71
N THR A 92 8.94 1.92 -10.20
CA THR A 92 9.95 1.15 -9.48
C THR A 92 11.34 1.68 -9.77
N TYR A 93 12.24 1.57 -8.80
CA TYR A 93 13.65 1.93 -8.98
C TYR A 93 14.45 0.86 -9.77
N TYR A 94 13.93 -0.33 -9.90
CA TYR A 94 14.52 -1.43 -10.65
C TYR A 94 13.83 -1.59 -12.01
N GLU A 95 14.55 -2.11 -13.00
CA GLU A 95 14.01 -2.40 -14.33
C GLU A 95 12.91 -3.47 -14.26
N GLY A 96 11.81 -3.24 -14.99
CA GLY A 96 10.63 -4.10 -15.02
C GLY A 96 9.45 -3.40 -15.65
N GLY A 97 8.29 -4.03 -15.59
CA GLY A 97 7.05 -3.50 -16.20
C GLY A 97 6.48 -2.26 -15.52
N ARG A 98 7.16 -1.71 -14.52
CA ARG A 98 6.79 -0.48 -13.80
C ARG A 98 7.96 0.49 -13.66
N TYR A 99 9.02 0.30 -14.45
CA TYR A 99 10.21 1.14 -14.38
C TYR A 99 9.98 2.54 -14.97
N THR A 100 9.29 2.61 -16.12
CA THR A 100 8.87 3.87 -16.71
C THR A 100 7.36 4.07 -16.52
N THR A 101 6.91 5.31 -16.50
CA THR A 101 5.48 5.61 -16.40
C THR A 101 4.66 4.99 -17.52
N GLU A 102 5.19 4.96 -18.75
CA GLU A 102 4.51 4.33 -19.89
C GLU A 102 4.30 2.82 -19.66
N GLU A 103 5.35 2.12 -19.25
CA GLU A 103 5.28 0.68 -18.95
C GLU A 103 4.38 0.41 -17.75
N HIS A 104 4.46 1.25 -16.72
CA HIS A 104 3.62 1.14 -15.54
C HIS A 104 2.14 1.30 -15.89
N ARG A 105 1.78 2.28 -16.72
CA ARG A 105 0.41 2.45 -17.21
C ARG A 105 -0.09 1.21 -17.95
N LYS A 106 0.71 0.62 -18.84
CA LYS A 106 0.40 -0.65 -19.52
C LYS A 106 0.22 -1.80 -18.52
N THR A 107 1.07 -1.86 -17.50
CA THR A 107 0.98 -2.90 -16.46
C THR A 107 -0.31 -2.77 -15.65
N LEU A 108 -0.73 -1.54 -15.32
CA LEU A 108 -2.01 -1.30 -14.64
C LEU A 108 -3.19 -1.81 -15.47
N GLU A 109 -3.18 -1.59 -16.78
CA GLU A 109 -4.21 -2.11 -17.71
C GLU A 109 -4.20 -3.64 -17.75
N ILE A 110 -3.01 -4.27 -17.94
CA ILE A 110 -2.85 -5.72 -17.96
C ILE A 110 -3.38 -6.35 -16.67
N ASN A 111 -3.08 -5.75 -15.54
CA ASN A 111 -3.51 -6.24 -14.23
C ASN A 111 -4.95 -5.80 -13.89
N GLY A 112 -5.59 -4.95 -14.72
CA GLY A 112 -6.99 -4.54 -14.60
C GLY A 112 -7.26 -3.54 -13.49
N TRP A 113 -6.28 -2.69 -13.14
CA TRP A 113 -6.46 -1.57 -12.22
C TRP A 113 -7.06 -0.35 -12.94
N THR A 114 -8.26 -0.54 -13.51
CA THR A 114 -8.93 0.47 -14.38
C THR A 114 -10.27 0.96 -13.84
N PHE A 115 -10.70 0.46 -12.67
CA PHE A 115 -11.99 0.77 -12.08
C PHE A 115 -12.02 2.06 -11.23
N CYS A 116 -10.87 2.68 -11.02
CA CYS A 116 -10.74 3.99 -10.36
C CYS A 116 -9.52 4.72 -10.92
N PRO A 117 -9.36 6.02 -10.65
CA PRO A 117 -8.13 6.74 -11.00
C PRO A 117 -6.92 6.11 -10.32
N VAL A 118 -5.81 6.02 -11.06
CA VAL A 118 -4.50 5.64 -10.52
C VAL A 118 -3.55 6.81 -10.73
N ASP A 119 -2.99 7.30 -9.63
CA ASP A 119 -2.01 8.37 -9.59
C ASP A 119 -0.61 7.74 -9.43
N ILE A 120 0.22 7.88 -10.45
CA ILE A 120 1.65 7.53 -10.37
C ILE A 120 2.36 8.81 -9.93
N MET A 121 2.59 8.92 -8.63
CA MET A 121 2.98 10.16 -7.95
C MET A 121 4.30 10.80 -8.44
N ASP A 122 5.12 10.04 -9.13
CA ASP A 122 6.40 10.48 -9.72
C ASP A 122 6.31 10.60 -11.26
N GLU A 123 5.12 10.60 -11.86
CA GLU A 123 4.91 10.72 -13.30
C GLU A 123 5.46 12.05 -13.86
N ASP A 124 5.25 13.14 -13.14
CA ASP A 124 5.69 14.50 -13.51
C ASP A 124 7.03 14.91 -12.88
N GLY A 125 7.76 13.97 -12.36
CA GLY A 125 8.99 14.18 -11.60
C GLY A 125 8.81 13.91 -10.11
N THR A 126 9.92 13.89 -9.39
CA THR A 126 9.90 13.57 -7.96
C THR A 126 9.21 14.68 -7.17
N VAL A 127 8.08 14.35 -6.60
CA VAL A 127 7.45 15.20 -5.58
C VAL A 127 8.08 14.82 -4.23
N MET A 128 8.90 15.71 -3.72
CA MET A 128 9.42 15.60 -2.35
C MET A 128 8.62 16.48 -1.41
#